data_adf3dc0f143d06c26b1ec04c27a419ff
#
_entry.id   adf3dc0f143d06c26b1ec04c27a419ff
#
_cell.length_a   1.000
_cell.length_b   1.000
_cell.length_c   1.000
_cell.angle_alpha   90.00
_cell.angle_beta   90.00
_cell.angle_gamma   90.00
#
_symmetry.space_group_name_H-M   'P 1'
#
loop_
_entity.id
_entity.type
_entity.pdbx_description
1 polymer ?
#
loop_
_entity_poly.entity_id
_entity_poly.type
_entity_poly.pdbx_seq_one_letter_code
_entity_poly.pdbx_strand_id
1 'polypeptide(L)'
;MIRTIRVEEITKNIKEMCIEANHFLSPDMAEAMKCAEKNEEAPLGKQILEQLQENLKIAGEDMIPICQERGMAVVFLEIGQDVHLEGGALEDAVNEGVRQGYVEGYLRKSVVGDPLIRENTKDNTPAVLHTRIVDGDQVKIKVAPKGFGSENMSRVFMLKPAEGIEGVKDAVLTAVKDAGPNACPPMVVGVGIGGTFEKCALMAKEALTREVGSHSEIEYVKELEEELLTKINSLGIGPGGLGGTTTALAVNINTYPTHIAGLPVAVNICCHVNRHVIRTI
;
A
#
# COMPACT_ATOMS: atom_id res chain seq x y z
N MET A 1 -20.21 -6.71 -25.96
CA MET A 1 -19.31 -6.99 -27.14
C MET A 1 -17.95 -7.32 -26.56
N ILE A 2 -17.34 -8.42 -26.99
CA ILE A 2 -16.02 -8.81 -26.48
C ILE A 2 -14.98 -7.79 -26.98
N ARG A 3 -14.21 -7.22 -26.06
CA ARG A 3 -13.11 -6.31 -26.35
C ARG A 3 -11.79 -7.08 -26.26
N THR A 4 -10.98 -7.00 -27.29
CA THR A 4 -9.65 -7.61 -27.30
C THR A 4 -8.61 -6.60 -26.84
N ILE A 5 -7.79 -6.99 -25.86
CA ILE A 5 -6.65 -6.22 -25.34
C ILE A 5 -5.39 -7.06 -25.49
N ARG A 6 -4.36 -6.46 -26.07
CA ARG A 6 -3.06 -7.12 -26.18
C ARG A 6 -2.30 -7.03 -24.86
N VAL A 7 -1.70 -8.14 -24.45
CA VAL A 7 -0.95 -8.18 -23.18
C VAL A 7 0.26 -7.24 -23.18
N GLU A 8 0.78 -6.87 -24.35
CA GLU A 8 1.85 -5.86 -24.48
C GLU A 8 1.41 -4.46 -24.03
N GLU A 9 0.11 -4.15 -24.13
CA GLU A 9 -0.45 -2.90 -23.59
C GLU A 9 -0.41 -2.91 -22.06
N ILE A 10 -0.69 -4.05 -21.44
CA ILE A 10 -0.56 -4.25 -19.99
C ILE A 10 0.90 -4.10 -19.56
N THR A 11 1.82 -4.76 -20.28
CA THR A 11 3.28 -4.65 -20.05
C THR A 11 3.75 -3.19 -20.06
N LYS A 12 3.36 -2.44 -21.10
CA LYS A 12 3.73 -1.02 -21.24
C LYS A 12 3.22 -0.18 -20.08
N ASN A 13 1.93 -0.34 -19.72
CA ASN A 13 1.34 0.41 -18.61
C ASN A 13 2.04 0.08 -17.29
N ILE A 14 2.26 -1.18 -16.96
CA ILE A 14 2.93 -1.60 -15.73
C ILE A 14 4.36 -1.04 -15.65
N LYS A 15 5.13 -1.08 -16.75
CA LYS A 15 6.45 -0.46 -16.84
C LYS A 15 6.42 1.01 -16.43
N GLU A 16 5.56 1.79 -17.07
CA GLU A 16 5.43 3.22 -16.81
C GLU A 16 4.96 3.49 -15.37
N MET A 17 3.99 2.72 -14.88
CA MET A 17 3.45 2.84 -13.52
C MET A 17 4.49 2.50 -12.44
N CYS A 18 5.38 1.53 -12.68
CA CYS A 18 6.49 1.23 -11.77
C CYS A 18 7.45 2.42 -11.64
N ILE A 19 7.76 3.10 -12.75
CA ILE A 19 8.61 4.29 -12.76
C ILE A 19 7.88 5.43 -12.05
N GLU A 20 6.66 5.75 -12.48
CA GLU A 20 5.85 6.84 -11.92
C GLU A 20 5.69 6.72 -10.39
N ALA A 21 5.27 5.56 -9.90
CA ALA A 21 5.06 5.34 -8.47
C ALA A 21 6.35 5.51 -7.62
N ASN A 22 7.53 5.34 -8.21
CA ASN A 22 8.78 5.50 -7.49
C ASN A 22 9.33 6.94 -7.50
N HIS A 23 8.77 7.82 -8.32
CA HIS A 23 9.21 9.22 -8.44
C HIS A 23 8.19 10.21 -7.90
N PHE A 24 6.90 9.84 -7.89
CA PHE A 24 5.82 10.72 -7.45
C PHE A 24 4.93 10.03 -6.42
N LEU A 25 4.52 10.77 -5.40
CA LEU A 25 3.37 10.39 -4.57
C LEU A 25 2.08 10.86 -5.23
N SER A 26 0.98 10.19 -4.91
CA SER A 26 -0.35 10.66 -5.31
C SER A 26 -0.68 12.02 -4.68
N PRO A 27 -1.54 12.84 -5.32
CA PRO A 27 -1.88 14.17 -4.80
C PRO A 27 -2.46 14.17 -3.40
N ASP A 28 -3.26 13.17 -3.03
CA ASP A 28 -3.83 12.99 -1.70
C ASP A 28 -2.75 12.79 -0.63
N MET A 29 -1.75 11.96 -0.92
CA MET A 29 -0.60 11.75 -0.03
C MET A 29 0.23 13.03 0.15
N ALA A 30 0.48 13.75 -0.94
CA ALA A 30 1.24 15.00 -0.89
C ALA A 30 0.50 16.07 -0.07
N GLU A 31 -0.81 16.17 -0.21
CA GLU A 31 -1.63 17.10 0.58
C GLU A 31 -1.72 16.67 2.05
N ALA A 32 -1.87 15.38 2.33
CA ALA A 32 -1.86 14.86 3.69
C ALA A 32 -0.54 15.18 4.42
N MET A 33 0.59 15.10 3.73
CA MET A 33 1.91 15.48 4.30
C MET A 33 1.97 16.97 4.63
N LYS A 34 1.42 17.86 3.79
CA LYS A 34 1.35 19.31 4.06
C LYS A 34 0.43 19.62 5.23
N CYS A 35 -0.72 18.95 5.31
CA CYS A 35 -1.62 19.09 6.46
C CYS A 35 -0.97 18.60 7.76
N ALA A 36 -0.25 17.48 7.70
CA ALA A 36 0.49 16.93 8.82
C ALA A 36 1.55 17.92 9.34
N GLU A 37 2.34 18.54 8.45
CA GLU A 37 3.33 19.54 8.83
C GLU A 37 2.71 20.75 9.58
N LYS A 38 1.57 21.25 9.06
CA LYS A 38 0.88 22.38 9.71
C LYS A 38 0.36 22.06 11.11
N ASN A 39 -0.10 20.81 11.30
CA ASN A 39 -0.75 20.36 12.53
C ASN A 39 0.21 19.70 13.52
N GLU A 40 1.44 19.38 13.11
CA GLU A 40 2.44 18.79 14.02
C GLU A 40 2.84 19.80 15.11
N GLU A 41 2.78 19.35 16.35
CA GLU A 41 3.06 20.20 17.51
C GLU A 41 4.54 20.14 17.94
N ALA A 42 5.21 19.00 17.68
CA ALA A 42 6.61 18.83 18.04
C ALA A 42 7.53 19.53 17.02
N PRO A 43 8.43 20.45 17.46
CA PRO A 43 9.32 21.18 16.54
C PRO A 43 10.18 20.26 15.67
N LEU A 44 10.71 19.18 16.25
CA LEU A 44 11.50 18.19 15.50
C LEU A 44 10.63 17.42 14.50
N GLY A 45 9.42 17.02 14.91
CA GLY A 45 8.47 16.36 14.02
C GLY A 45 8.11 17.21 12.80
N LYS A 46 7.88 18.52 13.03
CA LYS A 46 7.64 19.48 11.96
C LYS A 46 8.81 19.60 10.99
N GLN A 47 10.02 19.74 11.51
CA GLN A 47 11.23 19.81 10.70
C GLN A 47 11.42 18.53 9.84
N ILE A 48 11.10 17.36 10.39
CA ILE A 48 11.16 16.11 9.61
C ILE A 48 10.14 16.12 8.48
N LEU A 49 8.89 16.54 8.72
CA LEU A 49 7.87 16.64 7.69
C LEU A 49 8.24 17.65 6.59
N GLU A 50 8.86 18.77 6.93
CA GLU A 50 9.44 19.73 5.96
C GLU A 50 10.50 19.06 5.08
N GLN A 51 11.45 18.33 5.68
CA GLN A 51 12.49 17.60 4.92
C GLN A 51 11.90 16.51 4.01
N LEU A 52 10.88 15.80 4.47
CA LEU A 52 10.21 14.79 3.63
C LEU A 52 9.55 15.44 2.41
N GLN A 53 8.92 16.61 2.55
CA GLN A 53 8.31 17.32 1.43
C GLN A 53 9.36 17.90 0.47
N GLU A 54 10.48 18.42 1.00
CA GLU A 54 11.61 18.85 0.17
C GLU A 54 12.16 17.67 -0.65
N ASN A 55 12.33 16.51 -0.03
CA ASN A 55 12.74 15.29 -0.73
C ASN A 55 11.77 14.91 -1.86
N LEU A 56 10.46 15.00 -1.65
CA LEU A 56 9.47 14.74 -2.69
C LEU A 56 9.60 15.71 -3.87
N LYS A 57 9.85 16.99 -3.59
CA LYS A 57 10.06 18.01 -4.62
C LYS A 57 11.31 17.70 -5.46
N ILE A 58 12.46 17.46 -4.81
CA ILE A 58 13.72 17.11 -5.46
C ILE A 58 13.54 15.83 -6.30
N ALA A 59 12.90 14.80 -5.74
CA ALA A 59 12.66 13.55 -6.45
C ALA A 59 11.88 13.75 -7.76
N GLY A 60 10.83 14.57 -7.73
CA GLY A 60 10.03 14.86 -8.91
C GLY A 60 10.72 15.77 -9.93
N GLU A 61 11.46 16.79 -9.49
CA GLU A 61 12.17 17.74 -10.36
C GLU A 61 13.38 17.09 -11.07
N ASP A 62 14.15 16.30 -10.33
CA ASP A 62 15.39 15.69 -10.84
C ASP A 62 15.17 14.27 -11.39
N MET A 63 13.93 13.76 -11.37
CA MET A 63 13.59 12.38 -11.74
C MET A 63 14.47 11.36 -11.00
N ILE A 64 14.65 11.59 -9.70
CA ILE A 64 15.36 10.69 -8.79
C ILE A 64 14.29 9.98 -7.94
N PRO A 65 14.37 8.65 -7.77
CA PRO A 65 13.39 7.95 -6.96
C PRO A 65 13.34 8.45 -5.50
N ILE A 66 12.13 8.58 -4.95
CA ILE A 66 11.82 9.20 -3.63
C ILE A 66 12.64 8.59 -2.48
N CYS A 67 12.91 7.30 -2.52
CA CYS A 67 13.58 6.56 -1.43
C CYS A 67 14.51 5.49 -2.03
N GLN A 68 15.55 5.04 -1.31
CA GLN A 68 16.37 3.89 -1.72
C GLN A 68 15.58 2.57 -1.75
N GLU A 69 14.49 2.46 -1.00
CA GLU A 69 13.59 1.31 -1.04
C GLU A 69 12.59 1.45 -2.19
N ARG A 70 12.68 0.55 -3.16
CA ARG A 70 11.79 0.53 -4.34
C ARG A 70 10.70 -0.52 -4.22
N GLY A 71 10.79 -1.35 -3.18
CA GLY A 71 9.81 -2.36 -2.84
C GLY A 71 9.72 -3.52 -3.81
N MET A 72 8.81 -4.41 -3.49
CA MET A 72 8.32 -5.46 -4.36
C MET A 72 7.03 -4.97 -5.04
N ALA A 73 6.90 -5.17 -6.34
CA ALA A 73 5.72 -4.73 -7.07
C ALA A 73 4.51 -5.61 -6.70
N VAL A 74 3.49 -4.99 -6.08
CA VAL A 74 2.17 -5.60 -5.90
C VAL A 74 1.27 -5.05 -7.00
N VAL A 75 0.70 -5.93 -7.79
CA VAL A 75 -0.14 -5.59 -8.95
C VAL A 75 -1.54 -6.15 -8.74
N PHE A 76 -2.54 -5.28 -8.76
CA PHE A 76 -3.94 -5.66 -8.77
C PHE A 76 -4.51 -5.42 -10.16
N LEU A 77 -5.17 -6.43 -10.71
CA LEU A 77 -5.88 -6.35 -11.99
C LEU A 77 -7.36 -6.65 -11.80
N GLU A 78 -8.21 -5.70 -12.14
CA GLU A 78 -9.64 -5.94 -12.34
C GLU A 78 -9.87 -6.06 -13.86
N ILE A 79 -10.25 -7.26 -14.29
CA ILE A 79 -10.42 -7.59 -15.71
C ILE A 79 -11.90 -7.74 -15.98
N GLY A 80 -12.43 -6.90 -16.88
CA GLY A 80 -13.81 -7.01 -17.33
C GLY A 80 -14.09 -8.39 -17.94
N GLN A 81 -15.24 -9.01 -17.62
CA GLN A 81 -15.58 -10.33 -18.13
C GLN A 81 -15.79 -10.38 -19.65
N ASP A 82 -15.98 -9.22 -20.28
CA ASP A 82 -16.06 -9.08 -21.73
C ASP A 82 -14.69 -8.75 -22.38
N VAL A 83 -13.60 -8.86 -21.63
CA VAL A 83 -12.23 -8.71 -22.13
C VAL A 83 -11.68 -10.06 -22.58
N HIS A 84 -11.11 -10.08 -23.79
CA HIS A 84 -10.27 -11.16 -24.28
C HIS A 84 -8.82 -10.69 -24.34
N LEU A 85 -7.93 -11.36 -23.59
CA LEU A 85 -6.50 -11.07 -23.60
C LEU A 85 -5.82 -11.91 -24.68
N GLU A 86 -5.00 -11.26 -25.52
CA GLU A 86 -4.24 -11.94 -26.57
C GLU A 86 -2.77 -11.52 -26.58
N GLY A 87 -1.90 -12.31 -27.21
CA GLY A 87 -0.49 -12.01 -27.42
C GLY A 87 0.47 -12.69 -26.43
N GLY A 88 -0.04 -13.48 -25.48
CA GLY A 88 0.78 -14.21 -24.51
C GLY A 88 0.10 -14.45 -23.17
N ALA A 89 0.84 -15.01 -22.21
CA ALA A 89 0.33 -15.20 -20.86
C ALA A 89 0.32 -13.87 -20.08
N LEU A 90 -0.78 -13.63 -19.36
CA LEU A 90 -0.96 -12.39 -18.57
C LEU A 90 0.12 -12.22 -17.52
N GLU A 91 0.46 -13.28 -16.80
CA GLU A 91 1.47 -13.23 -15.74
C GLU A 91 2.86 -12.88 -16.30
N ASP A 92 3.22 -13.43 -17.44
CA ASP A 92 4.48 -13.10 -18.13
C ASP A 92 4.51 -11.64 -18.56
N ALA A 93 3.40 -11.12 -19.07
CA ALA A 93 3.29 -9.71 -19.47
C ALA A 93 3.40 -8.75 -18.28
N VAL A 94 2.81 -9.10 -17.12
CA VAL A 94 2.93 -8.34 -15.88
C VAL A 94 4.39 -8.33 -15.41
N ASN A 95 5.03 -9.49 -15.35
CA ASN A 95 6.43 -9.62 -14.93
C ASN A 95 7.37 -8.87 -15.89
N GLU A 96 7.12 -8.95 -17.19
CA GLU A 96 7.91 -8.21 -18.19
C GLU A 96 7.77 -6.69 -17.98
N GLY A 97 6.57 -6.19 -17.68
CA GLY A 97 6.35 -4.77 -17.35
C GLY A 97 7.14 -4.35 -16.11
N VAL A 98 7.12 -5.14 -15.05
CA VAL A 98 7.91 -4.91 -13.83
C VAL A 98 9.40 -4.94 -14.14
N ARG A 99 9.88 -5.95 -14.87
CA ARG A 99 11.29 -6.08 -15.28
C ARG A 99 11.76 -4.81 -16.01
N GLN A 100 11.01 -4.40 -17.04
CA GLN A 100 11.34 -3.21 -17.81
C GLN A 100 11.32 -1.95 -16.95
N GLY A 101 10.29 -1.76 -16.12
CA GLY A 101 10.14 -0.60 -15.24
C GLY A 101 11.30 -0.48 -14.25
N TYR A 102 11.74 -1.58 -13.64
CA TYR A 102 12.82 -1.55 -12.66
C TYR A 102 14.21 -1.46 -13.31
N VAL A 103 14.41 -2.02 -14.51
CA VAL A 103 15.68 -1.94 -15.23
C VAL A 103 15.86 -0.57 -15.87
N GLU A 104 14.89 -0.11 -16.66
CA GLU A 104 14.98 1.14 -17.41
C GLU A 104 14.77 2.38 -16.53
N GLY A 105 13.98 2.26 -15.44
CA GLY A 105 13.81 3.30 -14.42
C GLY A 105 14.96 3.39 -13.41
N TYR A 106 16.03 2.60 -13.59
CA TYR A 106 17.18 2.55 -12.67
C TYR A 106 16.77 2.31 -11.21
N LEU A 107 15.69 1.54 -11.00
CA LEU A 107 15.17 1.23 -9.70
C LEU A 107 15.98 0.09 -9.05
N ARG A 108 16.14 0.17 -7.72
CA ARG A 108 16.82 -0.89 -6.95
C ARG A 108 16.04 -2.20 -7.06
N LYS A 109 16.71 -3.29 -7.44
CA LYS A 109 16.16 -4.64 -7.50
C LYS A 109 16.36 -5.33 -6.16
N SER A 110 15.28 -5.61 -5.45
CA SER A 110 15.31 -6.14 -4.08
C SER A 110 14.71 -7.54 -3.95
N VAL A 111 14.16 -8.10 -5.04
CA VAL A 111 13.54 -9.42 -5.02
C VAL A 111 14.60 -10.53 -5.04
N VAL A 112 14.41 -11.53 -4.20
CA VAL A 112 15.20 -12.77 -4.18
C VAL A 112 14.36 -13.93 -4.70
N GLY A 113 14.94 -14.77 -5.54
CA GLY A 113 14.24 -15.89 -6.21
C GLY A 113 13.82 -17.00 -5.26
N ASP A 114 14.55 -17.18 -4.17
CA ASP A 114 14.22 -18.11 -3.09
C ASP A 114 14.34 -17.41 -1.73
N PRO A 115 13.35 -17.54 -0.84
CA PRO A 115 13.33 -16.81 0.42
C PRO A 115 14.40 -17.28 1.43
N LEU A 116 14.94 -18.47 1.29
CA LEU A 116 15.96 -19.04 2.17
C LEU A 116 17.38 -18.96 1.59
N ILE A 117 17.54 -19.27 0.29
CA ILE A 117 18.84 -19.20 -0.42
C ILE A 117 19.19 -17.74 -0.75
N ARG A 118 18.19 -16.90 -1.02
CA ARG A 118 18.28 -15.45 -1.15
C ARG A 118 19.11 -14.90 -2.30
N GLU A 119 19.18 -15.64 -3.41
CA GLU A 119 19.79 -15.11 -4.64
C GLU A 119 18.88 -14.05 -5.28
N ASN A 120 19.45 -12.88 -5.59
CA ASN A 120 18.73 -11.78 -6.20
C ASN A 120 18.32 -12.10 -7.64
N THR A 121 17.09 -11.81 -8.02
CA THR A 121 16.56 -12.05 -9.37
C THR A 121 17.13 -11.09 -10.42
N LYS A 122 17.74 -9.98 -10.01
CA LYS A 122 18.39 -8.93 -10.81
C LYS A 122 17.47 -8.07 -11.67
N ASP A 123 16.17 -8.33 -11.65
CA ASP A 123 15.16 -7.61 -12.44
C ASP A 123 13.91 -7.21 -11.63
N ASN A 124 13.89 -7.55 -10.34
CA ASN A 124 12.81 -7.30 -9.37
C ASN A 124 11.51 -8.07 -9.65
N THR A 125 11.58 -9.16 -10.39
CA THR A 125 10.46 -10.10 -10.59
C THR A 125 10.60 -11.34 -9.67
N PRO A 126 9.50 -12.10 -9.44
CA PRO A 126 8.16 -11.84 -9.94
C PRO A 126 7.45 -10.73 -9.16
N ALA A 127 6.41 -10.15 -9.76
CA ALA A 127 5.42 -9.34 -9.06
C ALA A 127 4.52 -10.22 -8.18
N VAL A 128 3.94 -9.62 -7.14
CA VAL A 128 2.79 -10.22 -6.44
C VAL A 128 1.52 -9.82 -7.18
N LEU A 129 0.96 -10.73 -7.96
CA LEU A 129 -0.18 -10.47 -8.82
C LEU A 129 -1.49 -10.95 -8.18
N HIS A 130 -2.45 -10.05 -8.10
CA HIS A 130 -3.84 -10.34 -7.70
C HIS A 130 -4.78 -9.98 -8.84
N THR A 131 -5.62 -10.93 -9.26
CA THR A 131 -6.59 -10.72 -10.34
C THR A 131 -8.01 -10.91 -9.86
N ARG A 132 -8.93 -10.06 -10.36
CA ARG A 132 -10.37 -10.20 -10.20
C ARG A 132 -11.05 -10.07 -11.55
N ILE A 133 -12.06 -10.90 -11.79
CA ILE A 133 -13.00 -10.70 -12.90
C ILE A 133 -14.14 -9.82 -12.39
N VAL A 134 -14.44 -8.77 -13.14
CA VAL A 134 -15.49 -7.79 -12.83
C VAL A 134 -16.41 -7.59 -14.05
N ASP A 135 -17.54 -6.93 -13.88
CA ASP A 135 -18.41 -6.58 -14.99
C ASP A 135 -17.74 -5.59 -15.96
N GLY A 136 -18.08 -5.67 -17.24
CA GLY A 136 -17.63 -4.73 -18.26
C GLY A 136 -16.51 -5.23 -19.16
N ASP A 137 -15.89 -4.32 -19.90
CA ASP A 137 -14.91 -4.56 -20.95
C ASP A 137 -13.60 -3.77 -20.78
N GLN A 138 -13.34 -3.30 -19.57
CA GLN A 138 -12.11 -2.56 -19.22
C GLN A 138 -11.17 -3.41 -18.38
N VAL A 139 -9.88 -3.07 -18.39
CA VAL A 139 -8.90 -3.58 -17.46
C VAL A 139 -8.40 -2.43 -16.59
N LYS A 140 -8.66 -2.53 -15.28
CA LYS A 140 -8.10 -1.60 -14.31
C LYS A 140 -6.84 -2.19 -13.70
N ILE A 141 -5.75 -1.47 -13.84
CA ILE A 141 -4.43 -1.85 -13.36
C ILE A 141 -4.08 -0.95 -12.17
N LYS A 142 -3.64 -1.55 -11.07
CA LYS A 142 -3.06 -0.83 -9.94
C LYS A 142 -1.70 -1.42 -9.63
N VAL A 143 -0.67 -0.58 -9.61
CA VAL A 143 0.70 -0.95 -9.26
C VAL A 143 1.07 -0.24 -7.97
N ALA A 144 1.43 -1.01 -6.96
CA ALA A 144 1.84 -0.52 -5.64
C ALA A 144 3.19 -1.13 -5.24
N PRO A 145 4.31 -0.44 -5.47
CA PRO A 145 5.60 -0.88 -4.97
C PRO A 145 5.64 -0.84 -3.44
N LYS A 146 5.66 -2.00 -2.79
CA LYS A 146 5.58 -2.13 -1.33
C LYS A 146 6.94 -2.37 -0.70
N GLY A 147 7.40 -1.39 0.08
CA GLY A 147 8.66 -1.45 0.81
C GLY A 147 8.62 -2.42 2.00
N PHE A 148 9.69 -3.18 2.19
CA PHE A 148 9.74 -4.26 3.19
C PHE A 148 10.06 -3.80 4.61
N GLY A 149 10.62 -2.62 4.81
CA GLY A 149 10.76 -2.06 6.15
C GLY A 149 9.43 -2.00 6.90
N SER A 150 8.42 -1.42 6.25
CA SER A 150 7.07 -1.36 6.80
C SER A 150 6.27 -2.66 6.61
N GLU A 151 6.51 -3.43 5.53
CA GLU A 151 5.84 -4.72 5.32
C GLU A 151 6.13 -5.69 6.46
N ASN A 152 7.37 -5.76 6.92
CA ASN A 152 7.78 -6.62 8.04
C ASN A 152 7.08 -6.27 9.37
N MET A 153 6.52 -5.07 9.49
CA MET A 153 5.81 -4.62 10.68
C MET A 153 4.32 -5.00 10.67
N SER A 154 3.84 -5.58 9.58
CA SER A 154 2.43 -5.99 9.42
C SER A 154 2.14 -7.24 10.24
N ARG A 155 0.87 -7.42 10.66
CA ARG A 155 0.42 -8.52 11.52
C ARG A 155 -0.93 -9.07 11.06
N VAL A 156 -1.15 -10.35 11.31
CA VAL A 156 -2.46 -11.00 11.18
C VAL A 156 -2.84 -11.57 12.55
N PHE A 157 -4.07 -11.29 12.96
CA PHE A 157 -4.65 -11.76 14.21
C PHE A 157 -5.89 -12.58 13.91
N MET A 158 -6.00 -13.76 14.52
CA MET A 158 -7.19 -14.60 14.47
C MET A 158 -7.95 -14.43 15.78
N LEU A 159 -8.74 -13.35 15.85
CA LEU A 159 -9.49 -12.99 17.06
C LEU A 159 -10.71 -13.90 17.25
N LYS A 160 -11.17 -14.01 18.49
CA LYS A 160 -12.46 -14.63 18.81
C LYS A 160 -13.59 -13.61 18.59
N PRO A 161 -14.78 -14.03 18.10
CA PRO A 161 -15.91 -13.12 17.92
C PRO A 161 -16.29 -12.32 19.17
N ALA A 162 -16.07 -12.89 20.36
CA ALA A 162 -16.35 -12.23 21.63
C ALA A 162 -15.44 -11.02 21.94
N GLU A 163 -14.29 -10.90 21.26
CA GLU A 163 -13.40 -9.75 21.41
C GLU A 163 -13.95 -8.51 20.70
N GLY A 164 -14.80 -8.69 19.69
CA GLY A 164 -15.55 -7.63 19.05
C GLY A 164 -14.70 -6.46 18.55
N ILE A 165 -15.29 -5.26 18.54
CA ILE A 165 -14.63 -4.03 18.06
C ILE A 165 -13.42 -3.68 18.93
N GLU A 166 -13.48 -3.87 20.23
CA GLU A 166 -12.33 -3.57 21.12
C GLU A 166 -11.14 -4.45 20.81
N GLY A 167 -11.35 -5.76 20.54
CA GLY A 167 -10.27 -6.64 20.10
C GLY A 167 -9.64 -6.18 18.75
N VAL A 168 -10.45 -5.66 17.83
CA VAL A 168 -9.94 -5.07 16.58
C VAL A 168 -9.08 -3.84 16.87
N LYS A 169 -9.55 -2.93 17.74
CA LYS A 169 -8.78 -1.73 18.13
C LYS A 169 -7.44 -2.12 18.76
N ASP A 170 -7.45 -3.08 19.68
CA ASP A 170 -6.24 -3.57 20.34
C ASP A 170 -5.26 -4.21 19.36
N ALA A 171 -5.75 -4.98 18.39
CA ALA A 171 -4.91 -5.58 17.34
C ALA A 171 -4.22 -4.50 16.49
N VAL A 172 -4.96 -3.47 16.05
CA VAL A 172 -4.40 -2.36 15.26
C VAL A 172 -3.37 -1.58 16.06
N LEU A 173 -3.69 -1.19 17.31
CA LEU A 173 -2.79 -0.44 18.16
C LEU A 173 -1.53 -1.24 18.52
N THR A 174 -1.66 -2.55 18.73
CA THR A 174 -0.52 -3.45 18.97
C THR A 174 0.40 -3.50 17.77
N ALA A 175 -0.14 -3.68 16.55
CA ALA A 175 0.66 -3.70 15.34
C ALA A 175 1.42 -2.38 15.12
N VAL A 176 0.77 -1.23 15.36
CA VAL A 176 1.41 0.09 15.20
C VAL A 176 2.47 0.34 16.27
N LYS A 177 2.22 -0.04 17.54
CA LYS A 177 3.22 0.08 18.62
C LYS A 177 4.45 -0.78 18.34
N ASP A 178 4.26 -2.03 17.91
CA ASP A 178 5.34 -2.95 17.56
C ASP A 178 6.15 -2.44 16.36
N ALA A 179 5.49 -1.79 15.41
CA ALA A 179 6.14 -1.17 14.26
C ALA A 179 7.04 0.00 14.70
N GLY A 180 6.52 0.89 15.52
CA GLY A 180 7.26 2.04 16.03
C GLY A 180 8.01 2.79 14.93
N PRO A 181 9.26 3.19 15.17
CA PRO A 181 10.10 3.90 14.19
C PRO A 181 10.48 3.05 12.97
N ASN A 182 10.43 1.71 13.07
CA ASN A 182 10.86 0.79 12.00
C ASN A 182 9.98 0.87 10.75
N ALA A 183 8.75 1.38 10.90
CA ALA A 183 7.84 1.60 9.77
C ALA A 183 8.07 2.93 9.03
N CYS A 184 9.03 3.75 9.44
CA CYS A 184 9.30 5.09 8.90
C CYS A 184 8.02 5.97 8.87
N PRO A 185 7.47 6.32 10.05
CA PRO A 185 6.27 7.16 10.12
C PRO A 185 6.50 8.58 9.56
N PRO A 186 5.43 9.31 9.17
CA PRO A 186 4.02 8.96 9.40
C PRO A 186 3.54 7.82 8.50
N MET A 187 2.74 6.93 9.08
CA MET A 187 2.29 5.68 8.44
C MET A 187 0.95 5.87 7.70
N VAL A 188 0.69 5.00 6.73
CA VAL A 188 -0.67 4.65 6.31
C VAL A 188 -0.94 3.23 6.78
N VAL A 189 -2.05 3.04 7.48
CA VAL A 189 -2.42 1.76 8.08
C VAL A 189 -3.61 1.18 7.33
N GLY A 190 -3.41 0.08 6.65
CA GLY A 190 -4.48 -0.69 6.00
C GLY A 190 -4.95 -1.81 6.91
N VAL A 191 -6.25 -1.92 7.11
CA VAL A 191 -6.87 -2.95 7.97
C VAL A 191 -7.86 -3.77 7.16
N GLY A 192 -7.78 -5.07 7.27
CA GLY A 192 -8.75 -6.00 6.71
C GLY A 192 -9.46 -6.76 7.82
N ILE A 193 -10.78 -6.70 7.90
CA ILE A 193 -11.58 -7.33 8.93
C ILE A 193 -12.54 -8.33 8.30
N GLY A 194 -12.52 -9.57 8.77
CA GLY A 194 -13.40 -10.62 8.28
C GLY A 194 -12.80 -11.46 7.14
N GLY A 195 -13.64 -12.21 6.44
CA GLY A 195 -13.22 -13.21 5.47
C GLY A 195 -12.52 -14.40 6.12
N THR A 196 -11.39 -14.77 5.56
CA THR A 196 -10.50 -15.85 5.97
C THR A 196 -9.09 -15.29 6.22
N PHE A 197 -8.15 -16.13 6.64
CA PHE A 197 -6.76 -15.74 6.94
C PHE A 197 -6.11 -14.97 5.77
N GLU A 198 -6.18 -15.49 4.56
CA GLU A 198 -5.62 -14.86 3.37
C GLU A 198 -6.45 -13.65 2.90
N LYS A 199 -7.79 -13.72 3.07
CA LYS A 199 -8.69 -12.65 2.62
C LYS A 199 -8.51 -11.38 3.45
N CYS A 200 -8.41 -11.48 4.77
CA CYS A 200 -8.19 -10.29 5.61
C CYS A 200 -6.81 -9.65 5.30
N ALA A 201 -5.77 -10.45 5.04
CA ALA A 201 -4.45 -9.94 4.67
C ALA A 201 -4.48 -9.22 3.31
N LEU A 202 -5.16 -9.79 2.31
CA LEU A 202 -5.35 -9.15 1.01
C LEU A 202 -6.12 -7.82 1.14
N MET A 203 -7.22 -7.81 1.91
CA MET A 203 -8.01 -6.60 2.14
C MET A 203 -7.20 -5.50 2.84
N ALA A 204 -6.36 -5.85 3.81
CA ALA A 204 -5.46 -4.89 4.47
C ALA A 204 -4.46 -4.29 3.46
N LYS A 205 -3.94 -5.09 2.53
CA LYS A 205 -3.07 -4.63 1.44
C LYS A 205 -3.80 -3.69 0.48
N GLU A 206 -5.01 -4.05 0.07
CA GLU A 206 -5.85 -3.20 -0.79
C GLU A 206 -6.23 -1.88 -0.11
N ALA A 207 -6.50 -1.90 1.20
CA ALA A 207 -6.83 -0.72 1.99
C ALA A 207 -5.71 0.34 1.98
N LEU A 208 -4.45 -0.05 1.87
CA LEU A 208 -3.33 0.89 1.69
C LEU A 208 -3.41 1.71 0.40
N THR A 209 -4.16 1.25 -0.58
CA THR A 209 -4.30 1.91 -1.89
C THR A 209 -5.57 2.75 -2.01
N ARG A 210 -6.27 2.97 -0.92
CA ARG A 210 -7.35 3.98 -0.85
C ARG A 210 -6.73 5.36 -0.71
N GLU A 211 -7.42 6.37 -1.23
CA GLU A 211 -7.00 7.76 -1.07
C GLU A 211 -6.94 8.16 0.40
N VAL A 212 -5.88 8.82 0.79
CA VAL A 212 -5.72 9.37 2.15
C VAL A 212 -6.74 10.49 2.36
N GLY A 213 -7.51 10.40 3.45
CA GLY A 213 -8.64 11.28 3.71
C GLY A 213 -9.97 10.77 3.16
N SER A 214 -9.98 9.64 2.40
CA SER A 214 -11.24 8.94 2.11
C SER A 214 -11.68 8.11 3.33
N HIS A 215 -12.99 7.91 3.44
CA HIS A 215 -13.58 7.08 4.49
C HIS A 215 -14.40 5.93 3.92
N SER A 216 -14.67 4.92 4.74
CA SER A 216 -15.60 3.87 4.41
C SER A 216 -17.02 4.43 4.21
N GLU A 217 -17.77 3.85 3.27
CA GLU A 217 -19.20 4.16 3.10
C GLU A 217 -20.08 3.58 4.24
N ILE A 218 -19.51 2.64 5.01
CA ILE A 218 -20.18 2.02 6.17
C ILE A 218 -19.90 2.89 7.40
N GLU A 219 -20.93 3.52 7.96
CA GLU A 219 -20.78 4.55 9.00
C GLU A 219 -19.96 4.08 10.22
N TYR A 220 -20.27 2.91 10.81
CA TYR A 220 -19.49 2.42 11.95
C TYR A 220 -18.02 2.11 11.62
N VAL A 221 -17.72 1.78 10.35
CA VAL A 221 -16.33 1.56 9.90
C VAL A 221 -15.60 2.89 9.76
N LYS A 222 -16.27 3.90 9.24
CA LYS A 222 -15.73 5.27 9.16
C LYS A 222 -15.42 5.80 10.56
N GLU A 223 -16.35 5.68 11.50
CA GLU A 223 -16.13 6.08 12.89
C GLU A 223 -14.93 5.36 13.51
N LEU A 224 -14.75 4.06 13.19
CA LEU A 224 -13.62 3.26 13.64
C LEU A 224 -12.30 3.71 13.01
N GLU A 225 -12.27 4.09 11.71
CA GLU A 225 -11.11 4.66 11.03
C GLU A 225 -10.66 5.97 11.73
N GLU A 226 -11.58 6.87 12.02
CA GLU A 226 -11.33 8.17 12.68
C GLU A 226 -10.85 7.98 14.15
N GLU A 227 -11.51 7.10 14.89
CA GLU A 227 -11.11 6.77 16.27
C GLU A 227 -9.70 6.18 16.34
N LEU A 228 -9.41 5.21 15.45
CA LEU A 228 -8.11 4.56 15.40
C LEU A 228 -6.99 5.54 14.99
N LEU A 229 -7.23 6.40 14.01
CA LEU A 229 -6.25 7.43 13.63
C LEU A 229 -5.93 8.35 14.80
N THR A 230 -6.95 8.80 15.55
CA THR A 230 -6.78 9.62 16.75
C THR A 230 -5.96 8.90 17.83
N LYS A 231 -6.29 7.63 18.10
CA LYS A 231 -5.57 6.81 19.09
C LYS A 231 -4.12 6.53 18.67
N ILE A 232 -3.86 6.26 17.39
CA ILE A 232 -2.52 6.04 16.87
C ILE A 232 -1.68 7.31 17.00
N ASN A 233 -2.23 8.46 16.66
CA ASN A 233 -1.53 9.73 16.76
C ASN A 233 -1.24 10.14 18.22
N SER A 234 -2.09 9.73 19.16
CA SER A 234 -1.82 9.93 20.60
C SER A 234 -0.74 9.00 21.19
N LEU A 235 -0.23 8.01 20.42
CA LEU A 235 0.90 7.19 20.86
C LEU A 235 2.23 7.99 20.95
N GLY A 236 2.31 9.15 20.29
CA GLY A 236 3.48 10.00 20.36
C GLY A 236 4.73 9.46 19.65
N ILE A 237 4.59 8.47 18.75
CA ILE A 237 5.72 7.94 17.97
C ILE A 237 6.27 9.03 17.05
N GLY A 238 5.38 9.76 16.36
CA GLY A 238 5.70 10.94 15.57
C GLY A 238 6.49 10.69 14.30
N PRO A 239 6.74 11.75 13.50
CA PRO A 239 7.49 11.67 12.25
C PRO A 239 8.91 11.11 12.48
N GLY A 240 9.32 10.17 11.60
CA GLY A 240 10.59 9.46 11.74
C GLY A 240 10.73 8.59 12.99
N GLY A 241 9.70 8.50 13.83
CA GLY A 241 9.77 7.81 15.13
C GLY A 241 10.51 8.59 16.21
N LEU A 242 10.63 9.91 16.04
CA LEU A 242 11.41 10.81 16.92
C LEU A 242 10.51 11.66 17.83
N GLY A 243 9.26 11.23 18.00
CA GLY A 243 8.28 11.95 18.80
C GLY A 243 7.45 12.93 17.99
N GLY A 244 6.27 13.25 18.48
CA GLY A 244 5.34 14.16 17.85
C GLY A 244 3.91 13.62 17.80
N THR A 245 3.03 14.41 17.20
CA THR A 245 1.60 14.11 17.13
C THR A 245 1.18 13.41 15.83
N THR A 246 2.07 13.34 14.82
CA THR A 246 1.78 12.71 13.53
C THR A 246 2.47 11.35 13.40
N THR A 247 1.84 10.31 13.92
CA THR A 247 2.31 8.92 13.78
C THR A 247 1.78 8.26 12.52
N ALA A 248 0.53 8.56 12.15
CA ALA A 248 -0.11 8.08 10.93
C ALA A 248 -0.87 9.19 10.21
N LEU A 249 -0.97 9.07 8.88
CA LEU A 249 -1.74 9.96 8.01
C LEU A 249 -3.16 9.43 7.79
N ALA A 250 -3.33 8.12 7.77
CA ALA A 250 -4.64 7.48 7.59
C ALA A 250 -4.68 6.08 8.22
N VAL A 251 -5.90 5.69 8.58
CA VAL A 251 -6.29 4.31 8.84
C VAL A 251 -7.43 3.98 7.87
N ASN A 252 -7.22 3.04 6.98
CA ASN A 252 -8.20 2.62 5.99
C ASN A 252 -8.64 1.18 6.30
N ILE A 253 -9.95 0.94 6.45
CA ILE A 253 -10.50 -0.35 6.85
C ILE A 253 -11.37 -0.92 5.72
N ASN A 254 -11.07 -2.13 5.28
CA ASN A 254 -11.93 -2.92 4.42
C ASN A 254 -12.54 -4.08 5.20
N THR A 255 -13.82 -4.34 4.99
CA THR A 255 -14.55 -5.41 5.69
C THR A 255 -15.08 -6.45 4.70
N TYR A 256 -15.24 -7.67 5.17
CA TYR A 256 -15.84 -8.77 4.40
C TYR A 256 -16.61 -9.72 5.33
N PRO A 257 -17.74 -10.33 4.88
CA PRO A 257 -18.42 -11.35 5.65
C PRO A 257 -17.48 -12.46 6.11
N THR A 258 -17.69 -12.97 7.33
CA THR A 258 -16.83 -14.00 7.90
C THR A 258 -17.67 -15.13 8.50
N HIS A 259 -17.00 -16.25 8.86
CA HIS A 259 -17.65 -17.35 9.54
C HIS A 259 -18.04 -16.95 10.97
N ILE A 260 -19.20 -17.42 11.46
CA ILE A 260 -19.74 -17.07 12.79
C ILE A 260 -18.75 -17.32 13.95
N ALA A 261 -17.83 -18.26 13.81
CA ALA A 261 -16.85 -18.62 14.83
C ALA A 261 -15.51 -17.89 14.71
N GLY A 262 -15.35 -16.94 13.76
CA GLY A 262 -14.08 -16.28 13.51
C GLY A 262 -14.19 -14.76 13.42
N LEU A 263 -13.09 -14.08 13.76
CA LEU A 263 -12.90 -12.64 13.56
C LEU A 263 -11.44 -12.40 13.12
N PRO A 264 -11.08 -12.76 11.87
CA PRO A 264 -9.75 -12.49 11.38
C PRO A 264 -9.56 -10.98 11.15
N VAL A 265 -8.39 -10.48 11.56
CA VAL A 265 -8.00 -9.08 11.41
C VAL A 265 -6.56 -9.04 10.91
N ALA A 266 -6.33 -8.34 9.81
CA ALA A 266 -4.99 -8.07 9.33
C ALA A 266 -4.71 -6.57 9.38
N VAL A 267 -3.48 -6.22 9.77
CA VAL A 267 -2.98 -4.86 9.81
C VAL A 267 -1.74 -4.79 8.92
N ASN A 268 -1.84 -4.13 7.80
CA ASN A 268 -0.74 -3.91 6.89
C ASN A 268 -0.25 -2.46 6.99
N ILE A 269 1.01 -2.28 7.32
CA ILE A 269 1.61 -0.97 7.57
C ILE A 269 2.40 -0.52 6.35
N CYS A 270 2.20 0.73 5.94
CA CYS A 270 3.02 1.41 4.95
C CYS A 270 3.68 2.66 5.55
N CYS A 271 4.90 2.96 5.10
CA CYS A 271 5.63 4.16 5.51
C CYS A 271 5.06 5.43 4.85
N HIS A 272 5.65 6.58 5.15
CA HIS A 272 5.30 7.87 4.54
C HIS A 272 5.43 7.89 3.01
N VAL A 273 6.15 6.94 2.40
CA VAL A 273 6.17 6.73 0.94
C VAL A 273 5.15 5.66 0.56
N ASN A 274 3.88 5.89 0.92
CA ASN A 274 2.77 5.06 0.46
C ASN A 274 2.43 5.46 -0.98
N ARG A 275 2.87 4.66 -1.93
CA ARG A 275 2.85 4.96 -3.37
C ARG A 275 2.10 3.90 -4.15
N HIS A 276 1.26 4.35 -5.03
CA HIS A 276 0.58 3.50 -6.01
C HIS A 276 0.10 4.35 -7.19
N VAL A 277 -0.05 3.70 -8.34
CA VAL A 277 -0.62 4.31 -9.54
C VAL A 277 -1.76 3.44 -10.03
N ILE A 278 -2.82 4.06 -10.51
CA ILE A 278 -4.02 3.39 -11.03
C ILE A 278 -4.24 3.86 -12.47
N ARG A 279 -4.44 2.92 -13.38
CA ARG A 279 -4.82 3.20 -14.78
C ARG A 279 -5.93 2.25 -15.23
N THR A 280 -6.78 2.74 -16.11
CA THR A 280 -7.81 1.92 -16.77
C THR A 280 -7.55 1.94 -18.27
N ILE A 281 -7.54 0.79 -18.89
CA ILE A 281 -7.34 0.59 -20.33
C ILE A 281 -8.52 -0.14 -20.95
#